data_8305619a3fcfda91b5bd39dbaa2a2ce3
#
_entry.id   8305619a3fcfda91b5bd39dbaa2a2ce3
#
_cell.length_a   1.000
_cell.length_b   1.000
_cell.length_c   1.000
_cell.angle_alpha   90.00
_cell.angle_beta   90.00
_cell.angle_gamma   90.00
#
_symmetry.space_group_name_H-M   'P 1'
#
loop_
_entity.id
_entity.type
_entity.pdbx_description
1 polymer ?
#
loop_
_entity_poly.entity_id
_entity_poly.type
_entity_poly.pdbx_seq_one_letter_code
_entity_poly.pdbx_strand_id
1 'polypeptide(L)'
;MPEQTCMAEILVGNSNLNIEKMNVIKPTTNTFLFKSIDSLHSIVQFSLADHRGLDSSLKMTVPVDQSHSLSATIQYRFLDNVGNLLSSGIDHLDIDLLPEKFIVYDNYPNPFNPITTIRYEIPDHRDIKIKVIDIMGRTIKSVDLDYMMAGRHAYVWNGTNDFGKLVSTGIYFLQINAGPDTRIKKMLLLK
;
A
#
# COMPACT_ATOMS: atom_id res chain seq x y z
N MET A 1 -4.59 -7.11 24.38
CA MET A 1 -5.62 -8.08 24.84
C MET A 1 -5.99 -7.72 26.28
N PRO A 2 -7.22 -8.03 26.75
CA PRO A 2 -7.58 -7.88 28.15
C PRO A 2 -6.69 -8.73 29.07
N GLU A 3 -6.50 -8.28 30.30
CA GLU A 3 -5.79 -9.06 31.32
C GLU A 3 -6.52 -10.41 31.53
N GLN A 4 -5.76 -11.48 31.75
CA GLN A 4 -6.24 -12.86 31.93
C GLN A 4 -6.86 -13.51 30.68
N THR A 5 -6.65 -12.98 29.48
CA THR A 5 -7.04 -13.66 28.25
C THR A 5 -6.29 -14.99 28.12
N CYS A 6 -7.01 -16.09 28.13
CA CYS A 6 -6.45 -17.44 27.96
C CYS A 6 -6.76 -18.05 26.60
N MET A 7 -7.83 -17.58 25.94
CA MET A 7 -8.22 -18.01 24.60
C MET A 7 -8.54 -16.80 23.73
N ALA A 8 -8.15 -16.87 22.46
CA ALA A 8 -8.50 -15.89 21.45
C ALA A 8 -9.00 -16.59 20.19
N GLU A 9 -10.13 -16.14 19.69
CA GLU A 9 -10.67 -16.54 18.38
C GLU A 9 -10.60 -15.34 17.46
N ILE A 10 -10.04 -15.52 16.26
CA ILE A 10 -9.86 -14.48 15.28
C ILE A 10 -10.36 -15.00 13.94
N LEU A 11 -11.35 -14.33 13.36
CA LEU A 11 -11.83 -14.59 12.02
C LEU A 11 -11.37 -13.46 11.11
N VAL A 12 -10.80 -13.81 9.97
CA VAL A 12 -10.38 -12.85 8.95
C VAL A 12 -11.07 -13.22 7.65
N GLY A 13 -11.83 -12.30 7.11
CA GLY A 13 -12.56 -12.46 5.86
C GLY A 13 -12.19 -11.42 4.83
N ASN A 14 -11.89 -11.87 3.62
CA ASN A 14 -11.82 -11.02 2.41
C ASN A 14 -11.65 -11.91 1.17
N SER A 15 -12.35 -11.58 0.08
CA SER A 15 -12.29 -12.32 -1.19
C SER A 15 -10.96 -12.26 -1.92
N ASN A 16 -10.10 -11.28 -1.57
CA ASN A 16 -8.82 -11.03 -2.26
C ASN A 16 -7.59 -11.49 -1.46
N LEU A 17 -7.79 -12.13 -0.31
CA LEU A 17 -6.70 -12.66 0.52
C LEU A 17 -6.36 -14.09 0.12
N ASN A 18 -5.07 -14.40 0.09
CA ASN A 18 -4.64 -15.81 0.07
C ASN A 18 -4.77 -16.40 1.47
N ILE A 19 -6.00 -16.79 1.84
CA ILE A 19 -6.35 -17.29 3.17
C ILE A 19 -5.61 -18.58 3.52
N GLU A 20 -5.22 -19.39 2.55
CA GLU A 20 -4.50 -20.63 2.76
C GLU A 20 -3.09 -20.41 3.34
N LYS A 21 -2.43 -19.33 2.90
CA LYS A 21 -1.08 -18.95 3.34
C LYS A 21 -1.07 -18.05 4.57
N MET A 22 -2.22 -17.60 5.05
CA MET A 22 -2.29 -16.80 6.28
C MET A 22 -1.81 -17.59 7.49
N ASN A 23 -1.10 -16.94 8.37
CA ASN A 23 -0.60 -17.57 9.61
C ASN A 23 -0.56 -16.57 10.77
N VAL A 24 -0.64 -17.10 11.99
CA VAL A 24 -0.47 -16.35 13.24
C VAL A 24 0.83 -16.77 13.89
N ILE A 25 1.63 -15.80 14.29
CA ILE A 25 2.84 -16.07 15.06
C ILE A 25 2.42 -16.37 16.48
N LYS A 26 2.73 -17.59 16.95
CA LYS A 26 2.43 -18.00 18.32
C LYS A 26 3.10 -17.07 19.31
N PRO A 27 2.37 -16.52 20.29
CA PRO A 27 2.94 -15.64 21.31
C PRO A 27 4.00 -16.35 22.17
N THR A 28 3.77 -17.61 22.50
CA THR A 28 4.68 -18.44 23.28
C THR A 28 4.79 -19.86 22.72
N THR A 29 5.79 -20.62 23.17
CA THR A 29 5.95 -22.03 22.80
C THR A 29 4.84 -22.93 23.33
N ASN A 30 4.14 -22.49 24.38
CA ASN A 30 3.05 -23.22 25.03
C ASN A 30 1.67 -22.87 24.46
N THR A 31 1.60 -21.95 23.47
CA THR A 31 0.34 -21.58 22.83
C THR A 31 -0.10 -22.67 21.85
N PHE A 32 -1.29 -23.18 22.04
CA PHE A 32 -1.97 -24.03 21.05
C PHE A 32 -2.60 -23.15 19.98
N LEU A 33 -2.38 -23.50 18.73
CA LEU A 33 -2.93 -22.79 17.59
C LEU A 33 -3.68 -23.78 16.69
N PHE A 34 -4.95 -23.49 16.48
CA PHE A 34 -5.79 -24.18 15.49
C PHE A 34 -6.09 -23.20 14.36
N LYS A 35 -6.02 -23.68 13.13
CA LYS A 35 -6.40 -22.95 11.93
C LYS A 35 -7.49 -23.70 11.20
N SER A 36 -8.59 -23.04 10.88
CA SER A 36 -9.66 -23.52 10.02
C SER A 36 -9.85 -22.59 8.85
N ILE A 37 -10.13 -23.13 7.68
CA ILE A 37 -10.33 -22.35 6.44
C ILE A 37 -11.70 -22.68 5.88
N ASP A 38 -12.50 -21.66 5.65
CA ASP A 38 -13.71 -21.71 4.85
C ASP A 38 -13.43 -21.05 3.50
N SER A 39 -13.05 -21.87 2.53
CA SER A 39 -12.72 -21.41 1.17
C SER A 39 -13.94 -20.87 0.43
N LEU A 40 -15.14 -21.30 0.77
CA LEU A 40 -16.37 -20.86 0.12
C LEU A 40 -16.69 -19.39 0.43
N HIS A 41 -16.44 -18.98 1.69
CA HIS A 41 -16.70 -17.62 2.16
C HIS A 41 -15.43 -16.77 2.26
N SER A 42 -14.27 -17.31 1.85
CA SER A 42 -12.97 -16.65 1.97
C SER A 42 -12.66 -16.20 3.40
N ILE A 43 -12.93 -17.07 4.36
CA ILE A 43 -12.70 -16.83 5.78
C ILE A 43 -11.62 -17.77 6.31
N VAL A 44 -10.70 -17.26 7.10
CA VAL A 44 -9.80 -18.06 7.92
C VAL A 44 -10.07 -17.77 9.39
N GLN A 45 -10.20 -18.82 10.16
CA GLN A 45 -10.36 -18.75 11.61
C GLN A 45 -9.09 -19.24 12.29
N PHE A 46 -8.62 -18.48 13.24
CA PHE A 46 -7.55 -18.88 14.16
C PHE A 46 -8.10 -18.96 15.58
N SER A 47 -7.84 -20.06 16.25
CA SER A 47 -8.15 -20.24 17.67
C SER A 47 -6.85 -20.51 18.42
N LEU A 48 -6.56 -19.67 19.40
CA LEU A 48 -5.36 -19.75 20.24
C LEU A 48 -5.78 -20.02 21.67
N ALA A 49 -5.04 -20.85 22.36
CA ALA A 49 -5.22 -21.11 23.78
C ALA A 49 -3.88 -21.27 24.49
N ASP A 50 -3.75 -20.66 25.66
CA ASP A 50 -2.59 -20.86 26.56
C ASP A 50 -3.08 -20.80 28.00
N HIS A 51 -2.75 -21.81 28.79
CA HIS A 51 -3.18 -21.95 30.18
C HIS A 51 -2.56 -20.90 31.13
N ARG A 52 -1.52 -20.18 30.67
CA ARG A 52 -0.85 -19.12 31.45
C ARG A 52 -1.34 -17.71 31.07
N GLY A 53 -2.26 -17.63 30.12
CA GLY A 53 -2.70 -16.40 29.50
C GLY A 53 -1.95 -16.08 28.22
N LEU A 54 -2.61 -15.38 27.33
CA LEU A 54 -2.04 -14.90 26.07
C LEU A 54 -1.38 -13.52 26.29
N ASP A 55 -0.25 -13.31 25.65
CA ASP A 55 0.44 -12.03 25.66
C ASP A 55 -0.42 -10.90 25.09
N SER A 56 -0.03 -9.67 25.40
CA SER A 56 -0.75 -8.45 25.04
C SER A 56 -0.83 -8.15 23.53
N SER A 57 -0.12 -8.91 22.69
CA SER A 57 -0.14 -8.72 21.24
C SER A 57 -0.14 -10.03 20.47
N LEU A 58 -0.96 -10.09 19.42
CA LEU A 58 -0.94 -11.13 18.41
C LEU A 58 -0.38 -10.58 17.11
N LYS A 59 0.57 -11.29 16.51
CA LYS A 59 1.10 -10.95 15.19
C LYS A 59 0.55 -11.93 14.16
N MET A 60 -0.09 -11.38 13.15
CA MET A 60 -0.63 -12.15 12.03
C MET A 60 0.12 -11.77 10.74
N THR A 61 0.53 -12.79 9.99
CA THR A 61 1.13 -12.60 8.66
C THR A 61 0.08 -12.91 7.61
N VAL A 62 -0.17 -11.94 6.75
CA VAL A 62 -1.12 -12.05 5.65
C VAL A 62 -0.32 -11.93 4.35
N PRO A 63 -0.03 -13.06 3.66
CA PRO A 63 0.58 -12.98 2.35
C PRO A 63 -0.44 -12.47 1.34
N VAL A 64 -0.02 -11.54 0.50
CA VAL A 64 -0.87 -10.89 -0.48
C VAL A 64 -0.32 -11.16 -1.87
N ASP A 65 -1.15 -11.74 -2.72
CA ASP A 65 -0.75 -12.11 -4.09
C ASP A 65 -1.00 -11.01 -5.13
N GLN A 66 -1.49 -9.81 -4.72
CA GLN A 66 -1.91 -8.77 -5.64
C GLN A 66 -1.34 -7.39 -5.31
N SER A 67 -1.09 -6.59 -6.35
CA SER A 67 -0.52 -5.23 -6.29
C SER A 67 -1.55 -4.12 -5.98
N HIS A 68 -2.70 -4.45 -5.40
CA HIS A 68 -3.77 -3.49 -5.14
C HIS A 68 -4.06 -3.39 -3.64
N SER A 69 -4.66 -2.26 -3.22
CA SER A 69 -5.13 -2.07 -1.85
C SER A 69 -6.06 -3.19 -1.41
N LEU A 70 -5.97 -3.59 -0.17
CA LEU A 70 -6.66 -4.72 0.40
C LEU A 70 -7.43 -4.27 1.62
N SER A 71 -8.72 -4.57 1.66
CA SER A 71 -9.57 -4.36 2.82
C SER A 71 -9.89 -5.70 3.44
N ALA A 72 -9.67 -5.86 4.72
CA ALA A 72 -10.00 -7.06 5.47
C ALA A 72 -10.85 -6.74 6.69
N THR A 73 -11.82 -7.61 6.97
CA THR A 73 -12.58 -7.56 8.22
C THR A 73 -12.02 -8.57 9.18
N ILE A 74 -11.67 -8.11 10.38
CA ILE A 74 -11.14 -8.94 11.46
C ILE A 74 -12.18 -8.95 12.57
N GLN A 75 -12.74 -10.12 12.85
CA GLN A 75 -13.58 -10.33 14.03
C GLN A 75 -12.77 -11.06 15.09
N TYR A 76 -12.86 -10.61 16.32
CA TYR A 76 -12.12 -11.26 17.42
C TYR A 76 -12.98 -11.45 18.67
N ARG A 77 -12.65 -12.48 19.43
CA ARG A 77 -13.18 -12.79 20.76
C ARG A 77 -12.05 -13.20 21.67
N PHE A 78 -12.01 -12.61 22.85
CA PHE A 78 -11.10 -12.99 23.92
C PHE A 78 -11.88 -13.61 25.06
N LEU A 79 -11.40 -14.74 25.55
CA LEU A 79 -12.08 -15.53 26.57
C LEU A 79 -11.12 -15.81 27.74
N ASP A 80 -11.66 -16.00 28.93
CA ASP A 80 -10.91 -16.44 30.09
C ASP A 80 -10.60 -17.96 30.03
N ASN A 81 -10.01 -18.50 31.11
CA ASN A 81 -9.66 -19.90 31.22
C ASN A 81 -10.86 -20.83 31.37
N VAL A 82 -12.05 -20.31 31.57
CA VAL A 82 -13.31 -21.06 31.75
C VAL A 82 -14.21 -20.93 30.52
N GLY A 83 -13.81 -20.07 29.58
CA GLY A 83 -14.54 -19.83 28.34
C GLY A 83 -15.52 -18.64 28.38
N ASN A 84 -15.47 -17.80 29.43
CA ASN A 84 -16.29 -16.61 29.48
C ASN A 84 -15.70 -15.53 28.55
N LEU A 85 -16.59 -14.79 27.88
CA LEU A 85 -16.20 -13.69 27.00
C LEU A 85 -15.67 -12.50 27.81
N LEU A 86 -14.43 -12.13 27.57
CA LEU A 86 -13.79 -10.95 28.15
C LEU A 86 -13.95 -9.72 27.27
N SER A 87 -13.80 -9.91 25.95
CA SER A 87 -13.93 -8.83 24.95
C SER A 87 -14.17 -9.42 23.58
N SER A 88 -14.85 -8.66 22.74
CA SER A 88 -15.00 -8.98 21.31
C SER A 88 -15.11 -7.70 20.51
N GLY A 89 -14.81 -7.77 19.23
CA GLY A 89 -14.93 -6.63 18.33
C GLY A 89 -14.82 -7.01 16.87
N ILE A 90 -15.05 -6.01 16.04
CA ILE A 90 -14.87 -6.08 14.59
C ILE A 90 -14.01 -4.90 14.20
N ASP A 91 -12.88 -5.17 13.59
CA ASP A 91 -11.99 -4.16 13.04
C ASP A 91 -11.95 -4.28 11.51
N HIS A 92 -11.87 -3.15 10.85
CA HIS A 92 -11.63 -3.07 9.42
C HIS A 92 -10.19 -2.63 9.20
N LEU A 93 -9.44 -3.46 8.50
CA LEU A 93 -8.05 -3.20 8.16
C LEU A 93 -7.96 -2.89 6.67
N ASP A 94 -7.63 -1.65 6.36
CA ASP A 94 -7.27 -1.24 5.00
C ASP A 94 -5.75 -1.29 4.86
N ILE A 95 -5.27 -2.19 4.03
CA ILE A 95 -3.85 -2.36 3.75
C ILE A 95 -3.58 -1.78 2.38
N ASP A 96 -2.82 -0.69 2.35
CA ASP A 96 -2.31 -0.16 1.11
C ASP A 96 -1.00 -0.88 0.78
N LEU A 97 -1.04 -1.72 -0.25
CA LEU A 97 0.12 -2.49 -0.66
C LEU A 97 1.13 -1.57 -1.34
N LEU A 98 2.36 -1.66 -0.88
CA LEU A 98 3.45 -0.94 -1.52
C LEU A 98 3.70 -1.49 -2.93
N PRO A 99 3.97 -0.63 -3.91
CA PRO A 99 4.32 -1.04 -5.24
C PRO A 99 5.58 -1.94 -5.24
N GLU A 100 5.59 -2.94 -6.09
CA GLU A 100 6.77 -3.82 -6.23
C GLU A 100 7.86 -3.23 -7.12
N LYS A 101 7.51 -2.28 -7.97
CA LYS A 101 8.40 -1.74 -9.01
C LYS A 101 8.19 -0.24 -9.16
N PHE A 102 9.26 0.43 -9.64
CA PHE A 102 9.15 1.81 -10.10
C PHE A 102 8.40 1.87 -11.43
N ILE A 103 7.21 2.49 -11.43
CA ILE A 103 6.33 2.65 -12.59
C ILE A 103 6.01 4.15 -12.74
N VAL A 104 6.01 4.62 -13.98
CA VAL A 104 5.52 5.95 -14.35
C VAL A 104 4.44 5.77 -15.40
N TYR A 105 3.24 6.24 -15.10
CA TYR A 105 2.10 6.19 -16.00
C TYR A 105 2.14 7.35 -17.00
N ASP A 106 1.37 7.22 -18.07
CA ASP A 106 1.17 8.34 -19.00
C ASP A 106 0.41 9.45 -18.27
N ASN A 107 0.74 10.70 -18.62
CA ASN A 107 0.05 11.86 -18.06
C ASN A 107 -1.41 11.91 -18.51
N TYR A 108 -2.28 12.36 -17.64
CA TYR A 108 -3.69 12.53 -17.96
C TYR A 108 -4.20 13.90 -17.50
N PRO A 109 -4.90 14.63 -18.40
CA PRO A 109 -5.12 14.36 -19.82
C PRO A 109 -3.83 14.42 -20.67
N ASN A 110 -3.85 13.79 -21.85
CA ASN A 110 -2.82 13.90 -22.88
C ASN A 110 -3.48 13.70 -24.27
N PRO A 111 -3.64 14.71 -25.13
CA PRO A 111 -3.16 16.11 -24.96
C PRO A 111 -3.78 16.84 -23.78
N PHE A 112 -3.09 17.88 -23.27
CA PHE A 112 -3.53 18.65 -22.12
C PHE A 112 -3.48 20.18 -22.36
N ASN A 113 -4.27 20.95 -21.55
CA ASN A 113 -4.35 22.41 -21.64
C ASN A 113 -4.67 23.06 -20.28
N PRO A 114 -3.80 23.81 -19.63
CA PRO A 114 -2.35 23.60 -19.63
C PRO A 114 -1.95 22.62 -18.51
N ILE A 115 -2.92 22.00 -17.82
CA ILE A 115 -2.73 21.19 -16.62
C ILE A 115 -2.81 19.70 -16.96
N THR A 116 -1.87 18.94 -16.44
CA THR A 116 -1.87 17.47 -16.51
C THR A 116 -1.34 16.86 -15.25
N THR A 117 -1.77 15.64 -14.96
CA THR A 117 -1.33 14.84 -13.79
C THR A 117 -0.53 13.66 -14.25
N ILE A 118 0.62 13.47 -13.65
CA ILE A 118 1.50 12.33 -13.84
C ILE A 118 1.43 11.47 -12.58
N ARG A 119 1.05 10.21 -12.73
CA ARG A 119 1.05 9.23 -11.64
C ARG A 119 2.29 8.38 -11.72
N TYR A 120 2.87 8.07 -10.57
CA TYR A 120 4.03 7.18 -10.50
C TYR A 120 4.01 6.39 -9.18
N GLU A 121 4.68 5.26 -9.20
CA GLU A 121 4.78 4.34 -8.07
C GLU A 121 6.24 4.08 -7.74
N ILE A 122 6.58 4.08 -6.45
CA ILE A 122 7.92 3.79 -5.94
C ILE A 122 7.86 2.66 -4.90
N PRO A 123 8.72 1.63 -5.03
CA PRO A 123 8.66 0.45 -4.17
C PRO A 123 9.30 0.65 -2.80
N ASP A 124 10.20 1.60 -2.67
CA ASP A 124 10.97 1.88 -1.46
C ASP A 124 11.21 3.38 -1.29
N HIS A 125 11.74 3.79 -0.15
CA HIS A 125 12.11 5.19 0.11
C HIS A 125 13.24 5.62 -0.79
N ARG A 126 13.05 6.70 -1.54
CA ARG A 126 14.08 7.25 -2.42
C ARG A 126 13.83 8.71 -2.79
N ASP A 127 14.91 9.36 -3.24
CA ASP A 127 14.81 10.68 -3.82
C ASP A 127 14.28 10.58 -5.25
N ILE A 128 13.37 11.46 -5.59
CA ILE A 128 12.75 11.55 -6.91
C ILE A 128 13.11 12.89 -7.54
N LYS A 129 13.65 12.84 -8.74
CA LYS A 129 13.88 14.03 -9.57
C LYS A 129 12.99 14.00 -10.79
N ILE A 130 12.13 15.01 -10.91
CA ILE A 130 11.21 15.18 -12.04
C ILE A 130 11.75 16.30 -12.93
N LYS A 131 11.90 16.03 -14.22
CA LYS A 131 12.26 17.04 -15.22
C LYS A 131 11.25 17.05 -16.35
N VAL A 132 10.88 18.25 -16.79
CA VAL A 132 10.18 18.46 -18.06
C VAL A 132 11.18 19.05 -19.05
N ILE A 133 11.31 18.41 -20.20
CA ILE A 133 12.33 18.68 -21.21
C ILE A 133 11.61 18.96 -22.54
N ASP A 134 12.08 19.95 -23.30
CA ASP A 134 11.56 20.21 -24.63
C ASP A 134 12.22 19.30 -25.71
N ILE A 135 11.74 19.43 -26.95
CA ILE A 135 12.25 18.64 -28.09
C ILE A 135 13.73 18.90 -28.43
N MET A 136 14.30 20.00 -27.92
CA MET A 136 15.71 20.35 -28.10
C MET A 136 16.59 19.83 -26.94
N GLY A 137 16.02 19.11 -25.98
CA GLY A 137 16.73 18.60 -24.81
C GLY A 137 16.93 19.62 -23.68
N ARG A 138 16.31 20.80 -23.76
CA ARG A 138 16.44 21.83 -22.74
C ARG A 138 15.49 21.54 -21.59
N THR A 139 16.00 21.61 -20.36
CA THR A 139 15.17 21.50 -19.16
C THR A 139 14.29 22.74 -19.03
N ILE A 140 12.99 22.51 -18.98
CA ILE A 140 11.95 23.54 -18.84
C ILE A 140 11.55 23.66 -17.37
N LYS A 141 11.40 22.55 -16.68
CA LYS A 141 11.02 22.45 -15.26
C LYS A 141 11.85 21.39 -14.59
N SER A 142 12.34 21.68 -13.38
CA SER A 142 13.00 20.70 -12.53
C SER A 142 12.43 20.75 -11.14
N VAL A 143 12.12 19.58 -10.58
CA VAL A 143 11.62 19.43 -9.21
C VAL A 143 12.38 18.29 -8.55
N ASP A 144 13.01 18.58 -7.43
CA ASP A 144 13.66 17.60 -6.59
C ASP A 144 12.75 17.32 -5.39
N LEU A 145 12.43 16.05 -5.17
CA LEU A 145 11.59 15.57 -4.09
C LEU A 145 12.43 14.61 -3.26
N ASP A 146 12.95 15.12 -2.16
CA ASP A 146 13.80 14.37 -1.26
C ASP A 146 12.94 13.46 -0.37
N TYR A 147 13.44 12.27 -0.04
CA TYR A 147 12.84 11.35 0.92
C TYR A 147 11.38 10.96 0.65
N MET A 148 11.06 10.68 -0.62
CA MET A 148 9.72 10.18 -0.94
C MET A 148 9.51 8.77 -0.37
N MET A 149 8.41 8.61 0.35
CA MET A 149 8.00 7.31 0.91
C MET A 149 7.61 6.35 -0.20
N ALA A 150 7.82 5.03 0.02
CA ALA A 150 7.25 4.00 -0.84
C ALA A 150 5.73 4.20 -0.98
N GLY A 151 5.20 3.99 -2.17
CA GLY A 151 3.76 4.18 -2.43
C GLY A 151 3.44 4.75 -3.79
N ARG A 152 2.18 5.20 -3.91
CA ARG A 152 1.62 5.80 -5.12
C ARG A 152 1.60 7.31 -4.99
N HIS A 153 2.12 8.01 -6.00
CA HIS A 153 2.29 9.44 -6.00
C HIS A 153 1.73 10.08 -7.25
N ALA A 154 1.47 11.37 -7.17
CA ALA A 154 1.04 12.18 -8.31
C ALA A 154 1.81 13.50 -8.34
N TYR A 155 2.22 13.91 -9.53
CA TYR A 155 2.80 15.23 -9.83
C TYR A 155 1.89 15.94 -10.80
N VAL A 156 1.53 17.17 -10.49
CA VAL A 156 0.72 18.03 -11.37
C VAL A 156 1.62 19.04 -12.04
N TRP A 157 1.63 19.05 -13.37
CA TRP A 157 2.30 20.09 -14.15
C TRP A 157 1.27 21.00 -14.81
N ASN A 158 1.44 22.29 -14.59
CA ASN A 158 0.54 23.34 -15.07
C ASN A 158 1.05 24.06 -16.34
N GLY A 159 1.95 23.45 -17.09
CA GLY A 159 2.50 24.02 -18.32
C GLY A 159 3.42 25.22 -18.10
N THR A 160 4.05 25.36 -16.93
CA THR A 160 4.99 26.45 -16.63
C THR A 160 6.43 25.98 -16.56
N ASN A 161 7.37 26.88 -16.85
CA ASN A 161 8.80 26.67 -16.59
C ASN A 161 9.16 26.97 -15.13
N ASP A 162 10.45 26.89 -14.79
CA ASP A 162 10.97 27.16 -13.43
C ASP A 162 10.72 28.60 -12.97
N PHE A 163 10.55 29.55 -13.90
CA PHE A 163 10.24 30.94 -13.61
C PHE A 163 8.73 31.23 -13.51
N GLY A 164 7.88 30.19 -13.55
CA GLY A 164 6.43 30.33 -13.50
C GLY A 164 5.77 30.82 -14.80
N LYS A 165 6.53 30.96 -15.90
CA LYS A 165 5.98 31.40 -17.20
C LYS A 165 5.42 30.20 -17.97
N LEU A 166 4.23 30.39 -18.56
CA LEU A 166 3.62 29.40 -19.44
C LEU A 166 4.53 29.14 -20.67
N VAL A 167 4.71 27.88 -20.97
CA VAL A 167 5.50 27.41 -22.11
C VAL A 167 4.63 27.32 -23.37
N SER A 168 5.23 27.20 -24.56
CA SER A 168 4.53 27.11 -25.83
C SER A 168 3.82 25.76 -26.01
N THR A 169 2.76 25.76 -26.83
CA THR A 169 2.18 24.52 -27.37
C THR A 169 3.28 23.67 -28.02
N GLY A 170 3.28 22.38 -27.75
CA GLY A 170 4.29 21.51 -28.32
C GLY A 170 4.44 20.17 -27.57
N ILE A 171 5.42 19.41 -28.02
CA ILE A 171 5.79 18.14 -27.38
C ILE A 171 6.82 18.42 -26.31
N TYR A 172 6.61 17.80 -25.15
CA TYR A 172 7.52 17.79 -24.01
C TYR A 172 7.77 16.35 -23.58
N PHE A 173 8.91 16.13 -22.95
CA PHE A 173 9.25 14.86 -22.33
C PHE A 173 9.32 15.04 -20.82
N LEU A 174 8.55 14.24 -20.12
CA LEU A 174 8.69 14.08 -18.69
C LEU A 174 9.75 13.04 -18.43
N GLN A 175 10.74 13.36 -17.64
CA GLN A 175 11.73 12.41 -17.11
C GLN A 175 11.58 12.34 -15.61
N ILE A 176 11.40 11.13 -15.07
CA ILE A 176 11.42 10.87 -13.63
C ILE A 176 12.58 9.94 -13.33
N ASN A 177 13.48 10.41 -12.48
CA ASN A 177 14.60 9.64 -11.94
C ASN A 177 14.27 9.24 -10.51
N ALA A 178 14.43 7.97 -10.19
CA ALA A 178 14.19 7.38 -8.88
C ALA A 178 15.41 6.53 -8.49
N GLY A 179 16.42 7.16 -7.90
CA GLY A 179 17.72 6.53 -7.69
C GLY A 179 18.37 6.11 -9.04
N PRO A 180 18.65 4.80 -9.24
CA PRO A 180 19.24 4.31 -10.49
C PRO A 180 18.23 4.20 -11.65
N ASP A 181 16.96 4.23 -11.33
CA ASP A 181 15.88 4.04 -12.30
C ASP A 181 15.49 5.36 -12.97
N THR A 182 15.29 5.32 -14.29
CA THR A 182 14.79 6.46 -15.06
C THR A 182 13.63 6.02 -15.95
N ARG A 183 12.59 6.83 -16.01
CA ARG A 183 11.46 6.66 -16.92
C ARG A 183 11.19 7.97 -17.66
N ILE A 184 10.86 7.84 -18.94
CA ILE A 184 10.56 8.99 -19.82
C ILE A 184 9.18 8.78 -20.44
N LYS A 185 8.36 9.83 -20.42
CA LYS A 185 7.03 9.86 -21.03
C LYS A 185 6.88 11.08 -21.94
N LYS A 186 6.21 10.90 -23.10
CA LYS A 186 5.92 11.97 -24.03
C LYS A 186 4.60 12.63 -23.66
N MET A 187 4.58 13.97 -23.62
CA MET A 187 3.41 14.78 -23.30
C MET A 187 3.15 15.78 -24.44
N LEU A 188 1.88 16.02 -24.75
CA LEU A 188 1.46 16.99 -25.77
C LEU A 188 0.65 18.11 -25.12
N LEU A 189 1.24 19.31 -25.05
CA LEU A 189 0.56 20.52 -24.59
C LEU A 189 -0.12 21.21 -25.76
N LEU A 190 -1.39 21.48 -25.61
CA LEU A 190 -2.22 22.32 -26.47
C LEU A 190 -2.61 23.60 -25.73
N LYS A 191 -2.88 24.67 -26.47
CA LYS A 191 -3.46 25.93 -25.95
C LYS A 191 -4.80 26.17 -26.59
#